data_7009f2634b17f3f8709df98d7af50e29
#
_entry.id   7009f2634b17f3f8709df98d7af50e29
#
_cell.length_a   1.000
_cell.length_b   1.000
_cell.length_c   1.000
_cell.angle_alpha   90.00
_cell.angle_beta   90.00
_cell.angle_gamma   90.00
#
_symmetry.space_group_name_H-M   'P 1'
#
loop_
_entity.id
_entity.type
_entity.pdbx_description
1 polymer ?
#
loop_
_entity_poly.entity_id
_entity_poly.type
_entity_poly.pdbx_seq_one_letter_code
_entity_poly.pdbx_strand_id
1 'polypeptide(L)'
;MGIADQIQHKVTQIKGEPVGAAVARGETEIGFQQMSELLPVPGIDIIGPLSPDIQQVTTFSAGIHANTKVAEAARELAHFFKAPAAHAVIRRKGMEPA
;
A
#
# COMPACT_ATOMS: atom_id res chain seq x y z
N MET A 1 10.37 -5.97 -18.30
CA MET A 1 9.47 -6.60 -19.32
C MET A 1 9.70 -6.12 -20.74
N GLY A 2 10.60 -5.19 -21.02
CA GLY A 2 11.00 -4.76 -22.36
C GLY A 2 9.96 -3.97 -23.17
N ILE A 3 8.87 -3.52 -22.51
CA ILE A 3 7.80 -2.77 -23.18
C ILE A 3 7.70 -1.31 -22.74
N ALA A 4 8.63 -0.83 -21.91
CA ALA A 4 8.59 0.52 -21.34
C ALA A 4 8.42 1.61 -22.40
N ASP A 5 9.21 1.56 -23.49
CA ASP A 5 9.14 2.55 -24.55
C ASP A 5 7.81 2.53 -25.31
N GLN A 6 7.14 1.37 -25.36
CA GLN A 6 5.85 1.19 -26.03
C GLN A 6 4.69 1.77 -25.24
N ILE A 7 4.77 1.76 -23.92
CA ILE A 7 3.66 2.17 -23.05
C ILE A 7 3.88 3.51 -22.35
N GLN A 8 5.10 4.05 -22.34
CA GLN A 8 5.45 5.25 -21.58
C GLN A 8 4.53 6.44 -21.88
N HIS A 9 4.14 6.62 -23.14
CA HIS A 9 3.22 7.69 -23.54
C HIS A 9 1.78 7.50 -23.04
N LYS A 10 1.43 6.30 -22.57
CA LYS A 10 0.12 5.95 -22.01
C LYS A 10 0.08 6.02 -20.48
N VAL A 11 1.26 6.14 -19.86
CA VAL A 11 1.37 6.15 -18.40
C VAL A 11 0.98 7.51 -17.85
N THR A 12 0.02 7.51 -16.94
CA THR A 12 -0.40 8.70 -16.19
C THR A 12 -0.05 8.49 -14.71
N GLN A 13 0.66 9.43 -14.13
CA GLN A 13 0.95 9.41 -12.71
C GLN A 13 -0.14 10.16 -11.95
N ILE A 14 -0.88 9.44 -11.11
CA ILE A 14 -1.93 10.03 -10.27
C ILE A 14 -1.30 10.60 -9.00
N LYS A 15 -1.66 11.83 -8.65
CA LYS A 15 -1.18 12.52 -7.45
C LYS A 15 -2.37 13.08 -6.66
N GLY A 16 -2.31 12.96 -5.33
CA GLY A 16 -3.30 13.55 -4.43
C GLY A 16 -4.58 12.74 -4.23
N GLU A 17 -4.73 11.60 -4.90
CA GLU A 17 -5.84 10.67 -4.70
C GLU A 17 -5.38 9.22 -4.93
N PRO A 18 -6.14 8.21 -4.46
CA PRO A 18 -5.85 6.81 -4.77
C PRO A 18 -5.96 6.51 -6.26
N VAL A 19 -5.00 5.75 -6.80
CA VAL A 19 -5.01 5.32 -8.22
C VAL A 19 -6.29 4.58 -8.56
N GLY A 20 -6.80 3.75 -7.65
CA GLY A 20 -8.06 3.03 -7.84
C GLY A 20 -9.25 3.94 -8.12
N ALA A 21 -9.26 5.17 -7.60
CA ALA A 21 -10.34 6.12 -7.87
C ALA A 21 -10.36 6.56 -9.35
N ALA A 22 -9.20 6.79 -9.95
CA ALA A 22 -9.11 7.11 -11.38
C ALA A 22 -9.56 5.93 -12.26
N VAL A 23 -9.20 4.70 -11.87
CA VAL A 23 -9.67 3.48 -12.54
C VAL A 23 -11.19 3.35 -12.42
N ALA A 24 -11.74 3.53 -11.21
CA ALA A 24 -13.18 3.43 -10.97
C ALA A 24 -14.01 4.43 -11.80
N ARG A 25 -13.45 5.60 -12.09
CA ARG A 25 -14.08 6.62 -12.96
C ARG A 25 -13.90 6.35 -14.45
N GLY A 26 -13.13 5.32 -14.82
CA GLY A 26 -12.84 4.99 -16.22
C GLY A 26 -11.81 5.90 -16.89
N GLU A 27 -11.04 6.67 -16.13
CA GLU A 27 -9.97 7.54 -16.66
C GLU A 27 -8.76 6.74 -17.13
N THR A 28 -8.55 5.56 -16.54
CA THR A 28 -7.52 4.62 -16.91
C THR A 28 -8.08 3.18 -16.90
N GLU A 29 -7.58 2.34 -17.78
CA GLU A 29 -8.03 0.94 -17.90
C GLU A 29 -7.45 0.05 -16.80
N ILE A 30 -6.23 0.36 -16.35
CA ILE A 30 -5.50 -0.40 -15.33
C ILE A 30 -4.71 0.55 -14.42
N GLY A 31 -4.59 0.21 -13.16
CA GLY A 31 -3.82 0.98 -12.19
C GLY A 31 -2.95 0.09 -11.31
N PHE A 32 -1.83 0.64 -10.85
CA PHE A 32 -0.90 -0.02 -9.96
C PHE A 32 -0.72 0.82 -8.70
N GLN A 33 -0.95 0.21 -7.56
CA GLN A 33 -0.76 0.85 -6.25
C GLN A 33 -0.61 -0.24 -5.18
N GLN A 34 -0.23 0.12 -3.98
CA GLN A 34 -0.17 -0.82 -2.88
C GLN A 34 -1.54 -1.43 -2.60
N MET A 35 -1.57 -2.71 -2.28
CA MET A 35 -2.81 -3.46 -2.02
C MET A 35 -3.67 -2.79 -0.93
N SER A 36 -3.03 -2.28 0.12
CA SER A 36 -3.71 -1.58 1.22
C SER A 36 -4.44 -0.31 0.80
N GLU A 37 -4.03 0.31 -0.28
CA GLU A 37 -4.66 1.51 -0.83
C GLU A 37 -5.72 1.20 -1.88
N LEU A 38 -5.63 0.05 -2.55
CA LEU A 38 -6.63 -0.39 -3.52
C LEU A 38 -7.85 -1.02 -2.85
N LEU A 39 -7.65 -1.84 -1.80
CA LEU A 39 -8.72 -2.58 -1.14
C LEU A 39 -9.92 -1.74 -0.68
N PRO A 40 -9.76 -0.51 -0.13
CA PRO A 40 -10.89 0.29 0.29
C PRO A 40 -11.62 1.02 -0.84
N VAL A 41 -11.11 0.98 -2.08
CA VAL A 41 -11.71 1.72 -3.20
C VAL A 41 -12.83 0.91 -3.83
N PRO A 42 -14.08 1.42 -3.86
CA PRO A 42 -15.17 0.74 -4.55
C PRO A 42 -15.08 0.95 -6.07
N GLY A 43 -15.71 0.03 -6.82
CA GLY A 43 -15.84 0.16 -8.27
C GLY A 43 -14.63 -0.27 -9.08
N ILE A 44 -13.71 -1.02 -8.49
CA ILE A 44 -12.57 -1.63 -9.17
C ILE A 44 -12.52 -3.13 -8.89
N ASP A 45 -11.95 -3.87 -9.82
CA ASP A 45 -11.61 -5.28 -9.65
C ASP A 45 -10.10 -5.39 -9.36
N ILE A 46 -9.74 -6.00 -8.23
CA ILE A 46 -8.36 -6.20 -7.85
C ILE A 46 -7.88 -7.53 -8.42
N ILE A 47 -6.94 -7.47 -9.36
CA ILE A 47 -6.39 -8.65 -10.03
C ILE A 47 -5.43 -9.41 -9.09
N GLY A 48 -4.70 -8.71 -8.25
CA GLY A 48 -3.73 -9.29 -7.32
C GLY A 48 -2.36 -8.62 -7.35
N PRO A 49 -1.37 -9.19 -6.64
CA PRO A 49 0.00 -8.69 -6.65
C PRO A 49 0.69 -8.96 -7.99
N LEU A 50 1.77 -8.24 -8.23
CA LEU A 50 2.66 -8.51 -9.36
C LEU A 50 3.37 -9.86 -9.17
N SER A 51 3.93 -10.42 -10.26
CA SER A 51 4.73 -11.63 -10.15
C SER A 51 5.95 -11.41 -9.24
N PRO A 52 6.41 -12.43 -8.51
CA PRO A 52 7.54 -12.29 -7.58
C PRO A 52 8.80 -11.67 -8.19
N ASP A 53 9.03 -11.90 -9.49
CA ASP A 53 10.22 -11.42 -10.21
C ASP A 53 10.27 -9.91 -10.35
N ILE A 54 9.11 -9.24 -10.31
CA ILE A 54 8.99 -7.79 -10.48
C ILE A 54 8.29 -7.11 -9.30
N GLN A 55 7.88 -7.88 -8.29
CA GLN A 55 7.23 -7.35 -7.10
C GLN A 55 8.23 -6.58 -6.22
N GLN A 56 7.94 -5.32 -5.98
CA GLN A 56 8.66 -4.54 -4.97
C GLN A 56 7.86 -4.54 -3.67
N VAL A 57 8.47 -4.95 -2.58
CA VAL A 57 7.88 -4.93 -1.24
C VAL A 57 8.28 -3.64 -0.53
N THR A 58 7.30 -2.88 -0.07
CA THR A 58 7.51 -1.69 0.73
C THR A 58 7.35 -2.04 2.22
N THR A 59 8.40 -1.80 3.00
CA THR A 59 8.35 -2.00 4.45
C THR A 59 7.99 -0.68 5.14
N PHE A 60 6.88 -0.70 5.88
CA PHE A 60 6.49 0.43 6.72
C PHE A 60 7.21 0.33 8.07
N SER A 61 7.78 1.44 8.52
CA SER A 61 8.50 1.53 9.77
C SER A 61 7.99 2.69 10.60
N ALA A 62 8.07 2.56 11.92
CA ALA A 62 7.72 3.63 12.86
C ALA A 62 8.97 4.10 13.60
N GLY A 63 9.08 5.39 13.81
CA GLY A 63 10.10 6.01 14.65
C GLY A 63 9.46 6.72 15.84
N ILE A 64 10.14 6.68 16.98
CA ILE A 64 9.76 7.45 18.17
C ILE A 64 10.66 8.65 18.27
N HIS A 65 10.05 9.84 18.36
CA HIS A 65 10.82 11.09 18.47
C HIS A 65 11.71 11.08 19.71
N ALA A 66 13.00 11.44 19.56
CA ALA A 66 14.00 11.34 20.63
C ALA A 66 13.64 12.13 21.89
N ASN A 67 12.98 13.28 21.73
CA ASN A 67 12.60 14.17 22.81
C ASN A 67 11.12 14.04 23.24
N THR A 68 10.45 12.94 22.89
CA THR A 68 9.07 12.74 23.31
C THR A 68 8.97 12.57 24.83
N LYS A 69 7.91 13.14 25.41
CA LYS A 69 7.61 12.99 26.84
C LYS A 69 6.80 11.74 27.16
N VAL A 70 6.38 10.99 26.13
CA VAL A 70 5.52 9.80 26.26
C VAL A 70 6.17 8.58 25.57
N ALA A 71 7.46 8.41 25.73
CA ALA A 71 8.24 7.37 25.06
C ALA A 71 7.72 5.95 25.36
N GLU A 72 7.32 5.67 26.60
CA GLU A 72 6.79 4.37 27.02
C GLU A 72 5.48 4.07 26.30
N ALA A 73 4.53 4.99 26.32
CA ALA A 73 3.26 4.83 25.61
C ALA A 73 3.46 4.62 24.09
N ALA A 74 4.43 5.34 23.49
CA ALA A 74 4.76 5.17 22.09
C ALA A 74 5.35 3.77 21.80
N ARG A 75 6.19 3.24 22.71
CA ARG A 75 6.72 1.86 22.59
C ARG A 75 5.62 0.82 22.73
N GLU A 76 4.73 0.98 23.69
CA GLU A 76 3.60 0.09 23.88
C GLU A 76 2.70 0.03 22.63
N LEU A 77 2.41 1.18 22.03
CA LEU A 77 1.66 1.25 20.78
C LEU A 77 2.39 0.52 19.63
N ALA A 78 3.70 0.74 19.48
CA ALA A 78 4.50 0.06 18.47
C ALA A 78 4.52 -1.48 18.69
N HIS A 79 4.62 -1.92 19.94
CA HIS A 79 4.51 -3.34 20.32
C HIS A 79 3.14 -3.91 19.99
N PHE A 80 2.08 -3.17 20.24
CA PHE A 80 0.72 -3.58 19.89
C PHE A 80 0.56 -3.86 18.40
N PHE A 81 1.10 -3.01 17.53
CA PHE A 81 1.06 -3.23 16.07
C PHE A 81 1.83 -4.48 15.63
N LYS A 82 2.84 -4.91 16.39
CA LYS A 82 3.61 -6.13 16.12
C LYS A 82 3.02 -7.37 16.78
N ALA A 83 2.06 -7.21 17.69
CA ALA A 83 1.46 -8.31 18.43
C ALA A 83 0.56 -9.18 17.55
N PRO A 84 0.43 -10.50 17.84
CA PRO A 84 -0.43 -11.41 17.07
C PRO A 84 -1.88 -10.94 16.94
N ALA A 85 -2.40 -10.22 17.94
CA ALA A 85 -3.75 -9.65 17.89
C ALA A 85 -3.97 -8.65 16.75
N ALA A 86 -2.92 -7.95 16.30
CA ALA A 86 -2.99 -7.01 15.17
C ALA A 86 -2.86 -7.70 13.81
N HIS A 87 -2.29 -8.89 13.73
CA HIS A 87 -1.93 -9.56 12.47
C HIS A 87 -3.15 -9.79 11.56
N ALA A 88 -4.28 -10.21 12.12
CA ALA A 88 -5.50 -10.45 11.33
C ALA A 88 -6.01 -9.15 10.67
N VAL A 89 -5.92 -8.03 11.38
CA VAL A 89 -6.32 -6.72 10.85
C VAL A 89 -5.35 -6.25 9.77
N ILE A 90 -4.05 -6.39 10.00
CA ILE A 90 -3.00 -6.02 9.04
C ILE A 90 -3.20 -6.77 7.72
N ARG A 91 -3.38 -8.11 7.77
CA ARG A 91 -3.63 -8.93 6.59
C ARG A 91 -4.92 -8.53 5.87
N ARG A 92 -5.99 -8.31 6.62
CA ARG A 92 -7.27 -7.87 6.04
C ARG A 92 -7.17 -6.53 5.32
N LYS A 93 -6.22 -5.69 5.72
CA LYS A 93 -5.92 -4.39 5.08
C LYS A 93 -4.91 -4.49 3.94
N GLY A 94 -4.53 -5.70 3.52
CA GLY A 94 -3.66 -5.92 2.36
C GLY A 94 -2.17 -5.77 2.64
N MET A 95 -1.78 -5.94 3.90
CA MET A 95 -0.37 -5.89 4.32
C MET A 95 0.02 -7.20 5.01
N GLU A 96 1.31 -7.47 5.11
CA GLU A 96 1.84 -8.59 5.87
C GLU A 96 2.48 -8.08 7.18
N PRO A 97 2.24 -8.75 8.31
CA PRO A 97 2.95 -8.46 9.55
C PRO A 97 4.44 -8.70 9.39
N ALA A 98 5.26 -7.85 10.02
CA ALA A 98 6.71 -8.02 10.07
C ALA A 98 7.13 -9.12 11.07
#